data_7529db3916f203e82509718fb2b5b341
#
_entry.id   7529db3916f203e82509718fb2b5b341
#
_cell.length_a   1.000
_cell.length_b   1.000
_cell.length_c   1.000
_cell.angle_alpha   90.00
_cell.angle_beta   90.00
_cell.angle_gamma   90.00
#
_symmetry.space_group_name_H-M   'P 1'
#
loop_
_entity.id
_entity.type
_entity.pdbx_description
1 polymer ?
#
loop_
_entity_poly.entity_id
_entity_poly.type
_entity_poly.pdbx_seq_one_letter_code
_entity_poly.pdbx_strand_id
1 'polypeptide(L)'
;MSPVKKRLSLFIAILVGFVGLGLTPALAVDERVIDVVAVTWTGATAPAGGVNEVAKVIDTEVNADWKKFTTLYGDTKDRTVSFVTGKVLTEPISLISKMACSGLAGAEFLTSIRPEAYKRLGISDYTNRYLVVIAPKASCLWSGRAGLGNAKSVSGTLILHDSASSYVISHELGHTFGLGHSNFLRCDNAANDGAWSDTCKAVEYGGTIDVMGNIDVSTPLSTYHQWRMGYLDDSQIKQVWQSEVVNLAP
;
A
#
# COMPACT_ATOMS: atom_id res chain seq x y z
N MET A 1 7.56 -91.22 5.80
CA MET A 1 6.50 -90.37 5.18
C MET A 1 6.10 -89.31 6.23
N SER A 2 6.57 -88.06 6.00
CA SER A 2 6.34 -86.93 6.96
C SER A 2 5.35 -85.98 6.38
N PRO A 3 4.35 -85.47 7.10
CA PRO A 3 3.38 -84.53 6.51
C PRO A 3 3.87 -83.10 6.59
N VAL A 4 3.85 -82.46 5.39
CA VAL A 4 4.14 -81.03 5.17
C VAL A 4 3.01 -80.22 5.82
N LYS A 5 3.35 -79.38 6.81
CA LYS A 5 2.43 -78.36 7.37
C LYS A 5 2.46 -77.13 6.48
N LYS A 6 1.34 -76.88 5.76
CA LYS A 6 1.09 -75.61 5.06
C LYS A 6 0.81 -74.50 6.09
N ARG A 7 1.68 -73.51 6.16
CA ARG A 7 1.40 -72.25 6.91
C ARG A 7 0.64 -71.33 6.00
N LEU A 8 -0.58 -71.02 6.37
CA LEU A 8 -1.42 -70.01 5.72
C LEU A 8 -1.03 -68.65 6.33
N SER A 9 -0.35 -67.82 5.51
CA SER A 9 -0.02 -66.45 5.92
C SER A 9 -1.20 -65.53 5.55
N LEU A 10 -1.85 -65.03 6.60
CA LEU A 10 -2.94 -64.07 6.53
C LEU A 10 -2.31 -62.67 6.35
N PHE A 11 -2.36 -62.12 5.14
CA PHE A 11 -2.01 -60.73 4.90
C PHE A 11 -3.20 -59.83 5.26
N ILE A 12 -3.10 -59.14 6.39
CA ILE A 12 -4.04 -58.07 6.75
C ILE A 12 -3.55 -56.81 6.02
N ALA A 13 -4.23 -56.45 4.96
CA ALA A 13 -4.06 -55.14 4.28
C ALA A 13 -4.74 -54.07 5.15
N ILE A 14 -3.96 -53.29 5.87
CA ILE A 14 -4.44 -52.10 6.57
C ILE A 14 -4.61 -51.01 5.51
N LEU A 15 -5.85 -50.75 5.11
CA LEU A 15 -6.23 -49.64 4.28
C LEU A 15 -6.21 -48.37 5.14
N VAL A 16 -5.08 -47.64 5.18
CA VAL A 16 -5.00 -46.31 5.78
C VAL A 16 -5.71 -45.37 4.85
N GLY A 17 -6.97 -45.08 5.14
CA GLY A 17 -7.71 -44.02 4.49
C GLY A 17 -7.07 -42.65 4.83
N PHE A 18 -6.29 -42.11 3.91
CA PHE A 18 -5.91 -40.69 3.95
C PHE A 18 -7.18 -39.87 3.74
N VAL A 19 -7.80 -39.46 4.83
CA VAL A 19 -8.74 -38.33 4.79
C VAL A 19 -7.88 -37.14 4.45
N GLY A 20 -7.83 -36.79 3.18
CA GLY A 20 -7.24 -35.56 2.69
C GLY A 20 -8.03 -34.39 3.30
N LEU A 21 -7.59 -33.91 4.45
CA LEU A 21 -7.94 -32.57 4.89
C LEU A 21 -7.43 -31.66 3.78
N GLY A 22 -8.37 -31.17 2.94
CA GLY A 22 -8.07 -30.13 1.97
C GLY A 22 -7.55 -28.92 2.73
N LEU A 23 -6.24 -28.85 2.87
CA LEU A 23 -5.57 -27.63 3.26
C LEU A 23 -5.83 -26.65 2.13
N THR A 24 -6.84 -25.79 2.26
CA THR A 24 -6.91 -24.59 1.45
C THR A 24 -5.56 -23.90 1.61
N PRO A 25 -4.81 -23.66 0.52
CA PRO A 25 -3.57 -22.93 0.64
C PRO A 25 -3.89 -21.61 1.33
N ALA A 26 -3.24 -21.33 2.45
CA ALA A 26 -3.30 -20.03 3.07
C ALA A 26 -2.85 -19.03 2.00
N LEU A 27 -3.67 -18.01 1.72
CA LEU A 27 -3.31 -16.94 0.81
C LEU A 27 -1.95 -16.40 1.26
N ALA A 28 -1.01 -16.33 0.35
CA ALA A 28 0.31 -15.77 0.65
C ALA A 28 0.14 -14.28 0.98
N VAL A 29 0.46 -13.89 2.20
CA VAL A 29 0.46 -12.49 2.62
C VAL A 29 1.84 -11.90 2.34
N ASP A 30 1.88 -10.88 1.49
CA ASP A 30 3.08 -10.07 1.25
C ASP A 30 3.19 -9.02 2.36
N GLU A 31 3.76 -9.44 3.50
CA GLU A 31 3.95 -8.57 4.64
C GLU A 31 5.16 -7.65 4.44
N ARG A 32 4.93 -6.35 4.56
CA ARG A 32 5.91 -5.29 4.33
C ARG A 32 6.15 -4.49 5.59
N VAL A 33 7.40 -4.19 5.85
CA VAL A 33 7.83 -3.50 7.07
C VAL A 33 7.98 -2.00 6.83
N ILE A 34 7.36 -1.21 7.70
CA ILE A 34 7.47 0.26 7.71
C ILE A 34 8.22 0.69 8.98
N ASP A 35 9.34 1.38 8.80
CA ASP A 35 10.04 2.04 9.89
C ASP A 35 9.59 3.48 10.03
N VAL A 36 9.58 3.99 11.26
CA VAL A 36 9.03 5.33 11.56
C VAL A 36 10.09 6.19 12.23
N VAL A 37 10.31 7.38 11.67
CA VAL A 37 11.22 8.39 12.25
C VAL A 37 10.55 9.76 12.20
N ALA A 38 10.97 10.66 13.08
CA ALA A 38 10.64 12.08 12.97
C ALA A 38 11.89 12.90 12.62
N VAL A 39 11.69 14.04 11.95
CA VAL A 39 12.71 15.06 11.77
C VAL A 39 12.36 16.30 12.56
N THR A 40 13.37 17.09 12.93
CA THR A 40 13.20 18.36 13.64
C THR A 40 14.24 19.39 13.20
N TRP A 41 14.04 20.64 13.56
CA TRP A 41 14.99 21.77 13.43
C TRP A 41 14.77 22.78 14.53
N THR A 42 15.69 23.72 14.71
CA THR A 42 15.57 24.77 15.73
C THR A 42 14.27 25.57 15.56
N GLY A 43 13.47 25.66 16.62
CA GLY A 43 12.19 26.34 16.63
C GLY A 43 11.04 25.56 15.98
N ALA A 44 11.24 24.28 15.66
CA ALA A 44 10.18 23.43 15.15
C ALA A 44 9.14 23.10 16.23
N THR A 45 7.88 23.05 15.83
CA THR A 45 6.82 22.48 16.67
C THR A 45 6.74 20.99 16.37
N ALA A 46 6.80 20.15 17.40
CA ALA A 46 6.65 18.72 17.25
C ALA A 46 5.30 18.37 16.57
N PRO A 47 5.26 17.38 15.69
CA PRO A 47 4.02 16.92 15.10
C PRO A 47 3.09 16.34 16.18
N ALA A 48 1.77 16.45 15.96
CA ALA A 48 0.77 15.83 16.83
C ALA A 48 0.93 14.30 16.82
N GLY A 49 0.74 13.66 17.99
CA GLY A 49 0.79 12.21 18.17
C GLY A 49 2.18 11.56 18.03
N GLY A 50 3.06 12.14 17.25
CA GLY A 50 4.44 11.67 17.12
C GLY A 50 4.56 10.27 16.48
N VAL A 51 5.78 9.72 16.58
CA VAL A 51 6.15 8.45 15.92
C VAL A 51 5.37 7.23 16.42
N ASN A 52 5.02 7.20 17.71
CA ASN A 52 4.31 6.06 18.30
C ASN A 52 2.84 5.99 17.85
N GLU A 53 2.18 7.14 17.65
CA GLU A 53 0.82 7.17 17.12
C GLU A 53 0.80 6.72 15.66
N VAL A 54 1.72 7.21 14.84
CA VAL A 54 1.86 6.76 13.45
C VAL A 54 2.11 5.25 13.40
N ALA A 55 3.00 4.73 14.24
CA ALA A 55 3.25 3.29 14.33
C ALA A 55 1.98 2.50 14.67
N LYS A 56 1.21 2.97 15.64
CA LYS A 56 -0.07 2.36 16.00
C LYS A 56 -1.07 2.37 14.84
N VAL A 57 -1.20 3.49 14.13
CA VAL A 57 -2.09 3.62 12.97
C VAL A 57 -1.66 2.67 11.84
N ILE A 58 -0.35 2.50 11.62
CA ILE A 58 0.17 1.53 10.65
C ILE A 58 -0.29 0.11 11.00
N ASP A 59 -0.07 -0.33 12.25
CA ASP A 59 -0.37 -1.70 12.68
C ASP A 59 -1.87 -2.03 12.73
N THR A 60 -2.71 -1.02 12.90
CA THR A 60 -4.17 -1.20 13.01
C THR A 60 -4.88 -0.85 11.69
N GLU A 61 -4.96 0.42 11.36
CA GLU A 61 -5.80 0.91 10.27
C GLU A 61 -5.19 0.68 8.89
N VAL A 62 -3.94 1.13 8.68
CA VAL A 62 -3.24 0.98 7.39
C VAL A 62 -3.10 -0.49 7.00
N ASN A 63 -2.74 -1.34 7.98
CA ASN A 63 -2.66 -2.79 7.78
C ASN A 63 -4.01 -3.38 7.36
N ALA A 64 -5.10 -3.01 8.06
CA ALA A 64 -6.44 -3.48 7.74
C ALA A 64 -6.89 -3.01 6.35
N ASP A 65 -6.63 -1.74 6.03
CA ASP A 65 -6.99 -1.13 4.76
C ASP A 65 -6.30 -1.83 3.58
N TRP A 66 -4.99 -1.96 3.62
CA TRP A 66 -4.23 -2.60 2.54
C TRP A 66 -4.56 -4.08 2.38
N LYS A 67 -4.77 -4.81 3.48
CA LYS A 67 -5.31 -6.17 3.40
C LYS A 67 -6.65 -6.19 2.68
N LYS A 68 -7.58 -5.31 3.05
CA LYS A 68 -8.88 -5.20 2.41
C LYS A 68 -8.76 -4.83 0.92
N PHE A 69 -7.95 -3.82 0.58
CA PHE A 69 -7.78 -3.36 -0.81
C PHE A 69 -7.24 -4.46 -1.73
N THR A 70 -6.43 -5.35 -1.21
CA THR A 70 -5.72 -6.35 -2.01
C THR A 70 -6.33 -7.75 -1.92
N THR A 71 -7.17 -8.04 -0.91
CA THR A 71 -7.89 -9.31 -0.78
C THR A 71 -9.14 -9.37 -1.66
N LEU A 72 -9.83 -8.23 -1.86
CA LEU A 72 -11.10 -8.18 -2.61
C LEU A 72 -10.98 -8.66 -4.06
N TYR A 73 -9.78 -8.69 -4.62
CA TYR A 73 -9.52 -8.98 -6.03
C TYR A 73 -8.62 -10.20 -6.22
N GLY A 74 -8.35 -10.91 -5.12
CA GLY A 74 -7.27 -11.87 -5.01
C GLY A 74 -7.57 -13.30 -5.41
N ASP A 75 -8.74 -13.62 -5.97
CA ASP A 75 -9.05 -15.00 -6.35
C ASP A 75 -8.07 -15.59 -7.38
N THR A 76 -7.28 -14.77 -8.03
CA THR A 76 -6.36 -15.23 -9.08
C THR A 76 -4.88 -14.98 -8.81
N LYS A 77 -4.49 -14.18 -7.83
CA LYS A 77 -3.08 -13.74 -7.70
C LYS A 77 -2.48 -13.73 -6.29
N ASP A 78 -3.00 -14.50 -5.36
CA ASP A 78 -2.37 -14.87 -4.06
C ASP A 78 -1.51 -13.78 -3.36
N ARG A 79 -1.84 -12.49 -3.53
CA ARG A 79 -1.01 -11.41 -2.99
C ARG A 79 -1.82 -10.40 -2.21
N THR A 80 -2.20 -10.79 -1.00
CA THR A 80 -2.66 -9.83 -0.01
C THR A 80 -1.46 -9.04 0.49
N VAL A 81 -1.45 -7.72 0.28
CA VAL A 81 -0.43 -6.83 0.84
C VAL A 81 -0.83 -6.43 2.26
N SER A 82 0.10 -6.54 3.18
CA SER A 82 -0.07 -6.05 4.54
C SER A 82 1.14 -5.20 4.95
N PHE A 83 0.92 -4.31 5.91
CA PHE A 83 1.97 -3.49 6.46
C PHE A 83 2.05 -3.66 7.97
N VAL A 84 3.26 -3.76 8.48
CA VAL A 84 3.53 -3.82 9.92
C VAL A 84 4.61 -2.83 10.29
N THR A 85 4.53 -2.28 11.49
CA THR A 85 5.57 -1.40 12.01
C THR A 85 6.83 -2.21 12.30
N GLY A 86 7.96 -1.73 11.81
CA GLY A 86 9.28 -2.24 12.14
C GLY A 86 9.88 -1.53 13.34
N LYS A 87 10.95 -0.77 13.11
CA LYS A 87 11.57 0.04 14.16
C LYS A 87 11.02 1.45 14.19
N VAL A 88 10.90 2.00 15.38
CA VAL A 88 10.47 3.38 15.65
C VAL A 88 11.64 4.12 16.30
N LEU A 89 12.07 5.23 15.71
CA LEU A 89 13.06 6.12 16.30
C LEU A 89 12.33 7.21 17.10
N THR A 90 12.39 7.12 18.43
CA THR A 90 11.72 8.08 19.32
C THR A 90 12.43 9.43 19.37
N GLU A 91 13.75 9.43 19.18
CA GLU A 91 14.55 10.66 19.13
C GLU A 91 14.55 11.24 17.71
N PRO A 92 14.03 12.47 17.49
CA PRO A 92 13.99 13.07 16.16
C PRO A 92 15.38 13.25 15.54
N ILE A 93 15.45 13.13 14.23
CA ILE A 93 16.64 13.47 13.46
C ILE A 93 16.69 14.98 13.29
N SER A 94 17.71 15.62 13.89
CA SER A 94 17.89 17.07 13.76
C SER A 94 18.42 17.45 12.38
N LEU A 95 17.66 18.27 11.66
CA LEU A 95 18.10 18.90 10.41
C LEU A 95 18.88 20.19 10.72
N ILE A 96 19.83 20.53 9.85
CA ILE A 96 20.70 21.72 10.04
C ILE A 96 19.88 23.01 10.00
N SER A 97 18.81 23.05 9.19
CA SER A 97 17.98 24.23 9.03
C SER A 97 16.51 23.85 8.81
N LYS A 98 15.63 24.81 9.03
CA LYS A 98 14.22 24.69 8.65
C LYS A 98 14.12 24.47 7.15
N MET A 99 13.36 23.45 6.76
CA MET A 99 13.08 23.18 5.36
C MET A 99 11.75 23.80 4.94
N ALA A 100 11.72 24.37 3.73
CA ALA A 100 10.48 24.77 3.09
C ALA A 100 9.66 23.54 2.69
N CYS A 101 8.34 23.71 2.53
CA CYS A 101 7.45 22.61 2.10
C CYS A 101 7.89 21.95 0.79
N SER A 102 8.41 22.73 -0.17
CA SER A 102 8.95 22.20 -1.42
C SER A 102 10.20 21.35 -1.22
N GLY A 103 11.06 21.72 -0.26
CA GLY A 103 12.26 20.96 0.09
C GLY A 103 11.89 19.63 0.77
N LEU A 104 10.99 19.66 1.75
CA LEU A 104 10.49 18.46 2.42
C LEU A 104 9.82 17.46 1.46
N ALA A 105 9.08 17.99 0.47
CA ALA A 105 8.41 17.19 -0.54
C ALA A 105 9.34 16.75 -1.69
N GLY A 106 10.59 17.24 -1.72
CA GLY A 106 11.53 16.98 -2.80
C GLY A 106 12.08 15.56 -2.77
N ALA A 107 12.26 14.97 -3.96
CA ALA A 107 12.86 13.63 -4.10
C ALA A 107 14.27 13.57 -3.48
N GLU A 108 15.02 14.66 -3.53
CA GLU A 108 16.35 14.75 -2.92
C GLU A 108 16.30 14.53 -1.40
N PHE A 109 15.34 15.19 -0.73
CA PHE A 109 15.17 14.98 0.72
C PHE A 109 14.75 13.55 1.03
N LEU A 110 13.74 13.04 0.34
CA LEU A 110 13.26 11.66 0.56
C LEU A 110 14.34 10.60 0.33
N THR A 111 15.26 10.88 -0.59
CA THR A 111 16.40 10.00 -0.87
C THR A 111 17.50 10.15 0.19
N SER A 112 17.83 11.39 0.58
CA SER A 112 18.95 11.67 1.49
C SER A 112 18.65 11.28 2.94
N ILE A 113 17.40 11.37 3.39
CA ILE A 113 17.02 11.05 4.77
C ILE A 113 17.09 9.54 5.07
N ARG A 114 16.89 8.67 4.08
CA ARG A 114 16.86 7.21 4.28
C ARG A 114 18.15 6.67 4.93
N PRO A 115 19.36 6.91 4.39
CA PRO A 115 20.59 6.38 4.96
C PRO A 115 20.79 6.84 6.42
N GLU A 116 20.50 8.10 6.72
CA GLU A 116 20.65 8.63 8.09
C GLU A 116 19.62 7.99 9.04
N ALA A 117 18.37 7.86 8.62
CA ALA A 117 17.33 7.23 9.40
C ALA A 117 17.70 5.77 9.72
N TYR A 118 18.08 4.98 8.72
CA TYR A 118 18.42 3.58 8.93
C TYR A 118 19.71 3.38 9.73
N LYS A 119 20.69 4.26 9.58
CA LYS A 119 21.88 4.27 10.43
C LYS A 119 21.49 4.46 11.90
N ARG A 120 20.59 5.40 12.22
CA ARG A 120 20.13 5.65 13.59
C ARG A 120 19.25 4.52 14.14
N LEU A 121 18.47 3.89 13.28
CA LEU A 121 17.68 2.70 13.63
C LEU A 121 18.55 1.44 13.82
N GLY A 122 19.84 1.50 13.46
CA GLY A 122 20.74 0.34 13.50
C GLY A 122 20.35 -0.75 12.51
N ILE A 123 19.93 -0.35 11.31
CA ILE A 123 19.52 -1.24 10.21
C ILE A 123 20.50 -1.04 9.06
N SER A 124 21.25 -2.07 8.71
CA SER A 124 22.23 -2.04 7.61
C SER A 124 21.62 -2.42 6.25
N ASP A 125 20.64 -3.31 6.24
CA ASP A 125 19.90 -3.69 5.04
C ASP A 125 18.46 -3.20 5.12
N TYR A 126 18.12 -2.25 4.28
CA TYR A 126 16.79 -1.65 4.18
C TYR A 126 16.23 -1.69 2.75
N THR A 127 16.71 -2.60 1.92
CA THR A 127 16.29 -2.75 0.53
C THR A 127 14.81 -3.06 0.40
N ASN A 128 14.25 -3.84 1.33
CA ASN A 128 12.85 -4.26 1.37
C ASN A 128 12.07 -3.59 2.51
N ARG A 129 12.36 -2.32 2.81
CA ARG A 129 11.72 -1.61 3.92
C ARG A 129 11.18 -0.27 3.47
N TYR A 130 10.06 0.11 4.02
CA TYR A 130 9.47 1.43 3.84
C TYR A 130 9.89 2.33 4.99
N LEU A 131 9.96 3.62 4.74
CA LEU A 131 10.29 4.63 5.75
C LEU A 131 9.19 5.69 5.77
N VAL A 132 8.56 5.87 6.90
CA VAL A 132 7.71 7.02 7.20
C VAL A 132 8.53 8.05 7.95
N VAL A 133 8.60 9.26 7.41
CA VAL A 133 9.25 10.42 8.01
C VAL A 133 8.18 11.39 8.46
N ILE A 134 8.15 11.74 9.74
CA ILE A 134 7.21 12.73 10.27
C ILE A 134 7.95 14.07 10.36
N ALA A 135 7.46 15.04 9.60
CA ALA A 135 7.97 16.41 9.64
C ALA A 135 7.27 17.25 10.73
N PRO A 136 7.96 18.27 11.25
CA PRO A 136 7.32 19.25 12.13
C PRO A 136 6.15 19.93 11.44
N LYS A 137 5.19 20.38 12.27
CA LYS A 137 4.06 21.16 11.79
C LYS A 137 4.53 22.37 11.00
N ALA A 138 4.06 22.48 9.77
CA ALA A 138 4.34 23.59 8.85
C ALA A 138 3.08 23.92 8.06
N SER A 139 3.02 25.12 7.49
CA SER A 139 1.87 25.53 6.67
C SER A 139 2.01 25.03 5.23
N CYS A 140 2.15 23.71 5.05
CA CYS A 140 2.19 23.09 3.74
C CYS A 140 0.77 22.87 3.19
N LEU A 141 0.61 22.91 1.87
CA LEU A 141 -0.66 22.66 1.18
C LEU A 141 -0.91 21.16 0.94
N TRP A 142 -0.08 20.30 1.50
CA TRP A 142 -0.17 18.84 1.38
C TRP A 142 -0.06 18.20 2.77
N SER A 143 -0.68 17.06 2.97
CA SER A 143 -0.63 16.30 4.24
C SER A 143 0.43 15.20 4.22
N GLY A 144 0.72 14.65 3.06
CA GLY A 144 1.76 13.66 2.82
C GLY A 144 2.42 13.84 1.46
N ARG A 145 3.55 13.19 1.27
CA ARG A 145 4.27 13.05 0.00
C ARG A 145 5.06 11.76 0.00
N ALA A 146 5.12 11.09 -1.15
CA ALA A 146 5.96 9.91 -1.32
C ALA A 146 6.76 9.96 -2.61
N GLY A 147 7.83 9.17 -2.65
CA GLY A 147 8.53 8.87 -3.89
C GLY A 147 7.66 7.95 -4.76
N LEU A 148 7.53 8.30 -6.05
CA LEU A 148 6.78 7.48 -6.99
C LEU A 148 7.59 6.22 -7.33
N GLY A 149 7.02 5.05 -7.04
CA GLY A 149 7.60 3.75 -7.33
C GLY A 149 6.96 3.07 -8.53
N ASN A 150 6.81 1.76 -8.43
CA ASN A 150 6.09 0.93 -9.40
C ASN A 150 5.43 -0.27 -8.70
N ALA A 151 4.56 -0.99 -9.39
CA ALA A 151 3.78 -2.10 -8.82
C ALA A 151 4.61 -3.24 -8.19
N LYS A 152 5.91 -3.31 -8.48
CA LYS A 152 6.85 -4.30 -7.91
C LYS A 152 7.72 -3.70 -6.79
N SER A 153 7.52 -2.43 -6.43
CA SER A 153 8.31 -1.78 -5.38
C SER A 153 8.08 -2.48 -4.03
N VAL A 154 9.17 -2.86 -3.39
CA VAL A 154 9.19 -3.49 -2.05
C VAL A 154 9.73 -2.54 -0.98
N SER A 155 9.99 -1.30 -1.35
CA SER A 155 10.48 -0.25 -0.48
C SER A 155 10.03 1.11 -0.96
N GLY A 156 10.02 2.09 -0.06
CA GLY A 156 9.66 3.46 -0.40
C GLY A 156 9.94 4.41 0.77
N THR A 157 9.89 5.71 0.50
CA THR A 157 9.95 6.74 1.54
C THR A 157 8.78 7.66 1.37
N LEU A 158 8.07 7.90 2.44
CA LEU A 158 7.01 8.88 2.51
C LEU A 158 7.22 9.85 3.67
N ILE A 159 6.78 11.06 3.51
CA ILE A 159 6.82 12.08 4.55
C ILE A 159 5.39 12.50 4.89
N LEU A 160 5.11 12.58 6.17
CA LEU A 160 3.85 13.09 6.72
C LEU A 160 4.09 14.47 7.32
N HIS A 161 3.10 15.30 7.19
CA HIS A 161 3.10 16.64 7.76
C HIS A 161 1.84 16.82 8.62
N ASP A 162 2.03 16.87 9.93
CA ASP A 162 0.98 17.19 10.92
C ASP A 162 -0.20 16.20 11.02
N SER A 163 -0.06 14.97 10.53
CA SER A 163 -1.16 14.00 10.56
C SER A 163 -0.68 12.55 10.66
N ALA A 164 -1.31 11.80 11.57
CA ALA A 164 -1.23 10.34 11.63
C ALA A 164 -2.44 9.66 10.95
N SER A 165 -3.04 10.29 9.96
CA SER A 165 -4.21 9.77 9.26
C SER A 165 -3.86 8.50 8.49
N SER A 166 -4.60 7.42 8.72
CA SER A 166 -4.48 6.17 7.98
C SER A 166 -4.72 6.37 6.48
N TYR A 167 -5.68 7.24 6.14
CA TYR A 167 -5.92 7.61 4.75
C TYR A 167 -4.68 8.23 4.09
N VAL A 168 -4.05 9.23 4.71
CA VAL A 168 -2.85 9.87 4.14
C VAL A 168 -1.72 8.85 4.00
N ILE A 169 -1.48 8.02 5.02
CA ILE A 169 -0.42 7.00 4.95
C ILE A 169 -0.72 6.00 3.83
N SER A 170 -1.97 5.51 3.72
CA SER A 170 -2.38 4.57 2.68
C SER A 170 -2.27 5.17 1.28
N HIS A 171 -2.63 6.44 1.12
CA HIS A 171 -2.47 7.21 -0.12
C HIS A 171 -0.99 7.30 -0.53
N GLU A 172 -0.13 7.72 0.37
CA GLU A 172 1.30 7.86 0.10
C GLU A 172 1.97 6.50 -0.19
N LEU A 173 1.53 5.42 0.47
CA LEU A 173 1.95 4.07 0.13
C LEU A 173 1.54 3.70 -1.30
N GLY A 174 0.35 4.11 -1.75
CA GLY A 174 -0.09 3.95 -3.14
C GLY A 174 0.88 4.55 -4.15
N HIS A 175 1.40 5.73 -3.88
CA HIS A 175 2.45 6.34 -4.71
C HIS A 175 3.72 5.48 -4.77
N THR A 176 4.11 4.84 -3.68
CA THR A 176 5.28 3.94 -3.70
C THR A 176 5.07 2.71 -4.58
N PHE A 177 3.83 2.33 -4.88
CA PHE A 177 3.47 1.31 -5.88
C PHE A 177 3.33 1.87 -7.30
N GLY A 178 3.59 3.15 -7.51
CA GLY A 178 3.48 3.80 -8.82
C GLY A 178 2.05 4.20 -9.19
N LEU A 179 1.15 4.27 -8.21
CA LEU A 179 -0.21 4.76 -8.44
C LEU A 179 -0.19 6.29 -8.51
N GLY A 180 -0.83 6.84 -9.54
CA GLY A 180 -1.10 8.27 -9.64
C GLY A 180 -2.36 8.64 -8.87
N HIS A 181 -2.70 9.95 -8.86
CA HIS A 181 -3.95 10.37 -8.25
C HIS A 181 -5.17 9.82 -9.02
N SER A 182 -6.23 9.51 -8.28
CA SER A 182 -7.53 9.18 -8.87
C SER A 182 -8.21 10.47 -9.29
N ASN A 183 -8.18 10.73 -10.59
CA ASN A 183 -8.73 11.94 -11.19
C ASN A 183 -10.17 11.67 -11.66
N PHE A 184 -10.92 12.75 -11.78
CA PHE A 184 -12.26 12.77 -12.30
C PHE A 184 -12.30 13.65 -13.56
N LEU A 185 -12.97 13.18 -14.60
CA LEU A 185 -13.17 13.98 -15.80
C LEU A 185 -14.48 14.77 -15.68
N ARG A 186 -14.38 16.10 -15.63
CA ARG A 186 -15.55 16.99 -15.59
C ARG A 186 -15.79 17.59 -16.97
N CYS A 187 -17.00 17.40 -17.47
CA CYS A 187 -17.45 17.92 -18.74
C CYS A 187 -18.45 19.09 -18.54
N ASP A 188 -18.39 20.11 -19.38
CA ASP A 188 -19.34 21.24 -19.50
C ASP A 188 -19.58 22.06 -18.21
N ASN A 189 -18.62 22.14 -17.28
CA ASN A 189 -18.73 22.85 -16.00
C ASN A 189 -19.98 22.47 -15.18
N ALA A 190 -20.67 21.39 -15.53
CA ALA A 190 -21.83 20.94 -14.81
C ALA A 190 -21.47 20.47 -13.39
N ALA A 191 -22.35 20.68 -12.43
CA ALA A 191 -22.23 20.10 -11.11
C ALA A 191 -22.29 18.56 -11.14
N ASN A 192 -22.92 18.02 -12.17
CA ASN A 192 -22.99 16.61 -12.51
C ASN A 192 -22.23 16.37 -13.81
N ASP A 193 -21.77 15.14 -14.00
CA ASP A 193 -21.05 14.73 -15.20
C ASP A 193 -21.88 14.99 -16.46
N GLY A 194 -21.35 15.80 -17.36
CA GLY A 194 -22.00 16.15 -18.64
C GLY A 194 -21.57 15.21 -19.77
N ALA A 195 -22.12 15.44 -20.96
CA ALA A 195 -21.73 14.72 -22.16
C ALA A 195 -20.24 14.96 -22.48
N TRP A 196 -19.56 13.95 -22.97
CA TRP A 196 -18.19 14.04 -23.43
C TRP A 196 -18.05 15.15 -24.51
N SER A 197 -17.11 16.04 -24.32
CA SER A 197 -16.81 17.13 -25.24
C SER A 197 -15.33 17.54 -25.14
N ASP A 198 -14.85 18.35 -26.08
CA ASP A 198 -13.49 18.91 -26.04
C ASP A 198 -13.27 19.88 -24.88
N THR A 199 -14.34 20.27 -24.18
CA THR A 199 -14.26 21.12 -22.99
C THR A 199 -14.07 20.35 -21.69
N CYS A 200 -14.11 19.02 -21.72
CA CYS A 200 -13.88 18.19 -20.56
C CYS A 200 -12.48 18.41 -19.96
N LYS A 201 -12.40 18.55 -18.66
CA LYS A 201 -11.16 18.78 -17.91
C LYS A 201 -10.97 17.73 -16.84
N ALA A 202 -9.75 17.21 -16.74
CA ALA A 202 -9.36 16.40 -15.61
C ALA A 202 -9.33 17.24 -14.33
N VAL A 203 -10.01 16.79 -13.30
CA VAL A 203 -9.95 17.35 -11.94
C VAL A 203 -9.09 16.42 -11.11
N GLU A 204 -7.91 16.91 -10.76
CA GLU A 204 -6.97 16.14 -9.93
C GLU A 204 -7.60 15.85 -8.56
N TYR A 205 -7.38 14.64 -8.05
CA TYR A 205 -8.03 14.11 -6.83
C TYR A 205 -9.56 14.05 -6.88
N GLY A 206 -10.19 14.28 -8.01
CA GLY A 206 -11.66 14.30 -8.10
C GLY A 206 -12.33 12.95 -7.89
N GLY A 207 -11.60 11.85 -7.97
CA GLY A 207 -12.11 10.51 -7.70
C GLY A 207 -12.44 10.32 -6.21
N THR A 208 -13.66 9.84 -5.93
CA THR A 208 -14.17 9.66 -4.56
C THR A 208 -14.31 8.19 -4.16
N ILE A 209 -13.90 7.27 -5.02
CA ILE A 209 -14.05 5.81 -4.82
C ILE A 209 -12.71 5.09 -4.72
N ASP A 210 -11.61 5.82 -4.57
CA ASP A 210 -10.25 5.30 -4.62
C ASP A 210 -9.41 6.01 -3.57
N VAL A 211 -8.59 5.27 -2.84
CA VAL A 211 -7.65 5.82 -1.85
C VAL A 211 -6.71 6.88 -2.43
N MET A 212 -6.47 6.84 -3.76
CA MET A 212 -5.67 7.84 -4.47
C MET A 212 -6.47 9.08 -4.89
N GLY A 213 -7.72 9.19 -4.49
CA GLY A 213 -8.55 10.38 -4.68
C GLY A 213 -8.46 11.36 -3.50
N ASN A 214 -9.42 12.25 -3.36
CA ASN A 214 -9.53 13.21 -2.26
C ASN A 214 -10.75 12.89 -1.39
N ILE A 215 -10.59 11.90 -0.53
CA ILE A 215 -11.60 11.53 0.47
C ILE A 215 -10.90 11.25 1.79
N ASP A 216 -11.56 11.64 2.89
CA ASP A 216 -11.01 11.46 4.24
C ASP A 216 -11.22 10.03 4.79
N VAL A 217 -11.58 9.09 3.93
CA VAL A 217 -11.83 7.70 4.31
C VAL A 217 -11.07 6.76 3.38
N SER A 218 -10.56 5.67 3.94
CA SER A 218 -9.87 4.63 3.19
C SER A 218 -10.87 3.87 2.32
N THR A 219 -10.81 4.12 1.02
CA THR A 219 -11.60 3.40 0.01
C THR A 219 -10.72 2.45 -0.78
N PRO A 220 -11.28 1.36 -1.33
CA PRO A 220 -10.54 0.42 -2.17
C PRO A 220 -9.90 1.10 -3.38
N LEU A 221 -9.01 0.36 -4.04
CA LEU A 221 -8.43 0.78 -5.32
C LEU A 221 -9.50 0.75 -6.43
N SER A 222 -9.50 1.75 -7.28
CA SER A 222 -10.30 1.74 -8.52
C SER A 222 -9.85 0.62 -9.46
N THR A 223 -10.69 0.23 -10.40
CA THR A 223 -10.37 -0.79 -11.42
C THR A 223 -9.06 -0.48 -12.15
N TYR A 224 -8.81 0.80 -12.45
CA TYR A 224 -7.57 1.23 -13.08
C TYR A 224 -6.35 0.96 -12.19
N HIS A 225 -6.41 1.31 -10.90
CA HIS A 225 -5.30 1.07 -9.96
C HIS A 225 -5.10 -0.41 -9.65
N GLN A 226 -6.19 -1.19 -9.60
CA GLN A 226 -6.09 -2.66 -9.51
C GLN A 226 -5.34 -3.26 -10.69
N TRP A 227 -5.67 -2.84 -11.88
CA TRP A 227 -4.95 -3.24 -13.09
C TRP A 227 -3.49 -2.82 -13.05
N ARG A 228 -3.20 -1.58 -12.66
CA ARG A 228 -1.82 -1.08 -12.51
C ARG A 228 -1.01 -1.90 -11.52
N MET A 229 -1.62 -2.39 -10.45
CA MET A 229 -0.99 -3.28 -9.48
C MET A 229 -0.95 -4.75 -9.92
N GLY A 230 -1.55 -5.08 -11.05
CA GLY A 230 -1.57 -6.42 -11.61
C GLY A 230 -2.58 -7.36 -10.92
N TYR A 231 -3.60 -6.83 -10.26
CA TYR A 231 -4.73 -7.61 -9.75
C TYR A 231 -5.75 -7.95 -10.84
N LEU A 232 -5.80 -7.17 -11.90
CA LEU A 232 -6.57 -7.44 -13.10
C LEU A 232 -5.63 -7.70 -14.27
N ASP A 233 -5.97 -8.69 -15.09
CA ASP A 233 -5.28 -8.97 -16.34
C ASP A 233 -5.80 -8.10 -17.49
N ASP A 234 -4.99 -7.93 -18.53
CA ASP A 234 -5.40 -7.16 -19.72
C ASP A 234 -6.67 -7.69 -20.35
N SER A 235 -6.94 -9.01 -20.22
CA SER A 235 -8.18 -9.63 -20.70
C SER A 235 -9.44 -9.19 -19.92
N GLN A 236 -9.27 -8.68 -18.70
CA GLN A 236 -10.36 -8.17 -17.86
C GLN A 236 -10.58 -6.66 -18.05
N ILE A 237 -9.75 -6.02 -18.87
CA ILE A 237 -9.82 -4.58 -19.14
C ILE A 237 -10.26 -4.36 -20.59
N LYS A 238 -11.33 -3.61 -20.76
CA LYS A 238 -11.76 -3.11 -22.05
C LYS A 238 -11.43 -1.64 -22.18
N GLN A 239 -10.52 -1.32 -23.10
CA GLN A 239 -10.23 0.07 -23.46
C GLN A 239 -11.23 0.52 -24.53
N VAL A 240 -11.95 1.60 -24.25
CA VAL A 240 -12.97 2.16 -25.13
C VAL A 240 -12.48 3.50 -25.67
N TRP A 241 -12.20 3.57 -26.98
CA TRP A 241 -11.70 4.75 -27.67
C TRP A 241 -12.75 5.49 -28.47
N GLN A 242 -13.94 4.90 -28.63
CA GLN A 242 -15.08 5.47 -29.33
C GLN A 242 -16.38 4.93 -28.70
N SER A 243 -17.52 5.54 -29.04
CA SER A 243 -18.81 5.05 -28.53
C SER A 243 -19.05 3.61 -28.95
N GLU A 244 -19.19 2.71 -27.97
CA GLU A 244 -19.53 1.31 -28.18
C GLU A 244 -20.37 0.79 -27.03
N VAL A 245 -21.12 -0.29 -27.27
CA VAL A 245 -21.82 -1.03 -26.23
C VAL A 245 -20.89 -2.11 -25.70
N VAL A 246 -20.61 -2.09 -24.41
CA VAL A 246 -19.78 -3.08 -23.74
C VAL A 246 -20.65 -3.88 -22.78
N ASN A 247 -20.66 -5.19 -22.94
CA ASN A 247 -21.25 -6.10 -21.96
C ASN A 247 -20.21 -6.35 -20.88
N LEU A 248 -20.50 -5.90 -19.67
CA LEU A 248 -19.68 -6.20 -18.51
C LEU A 248 -20.08 -7.57 -17.98
N ALA A 249 -19.08 -8.42 -17.74
CA ALA A 249 -19.31 -9.66 -16.99
C ALA A 249 -19.64 -9.29 -15.53
N PRO A 250 -20.55 -10.03 -14.87
CA PRO A 250 -20.87 -9.82 -13.47
C PRO A 250 -19.69 -10.13 -12.56
#